data_cdc4736fd011da863933c8076e001d54
#
_entry.id   cdc4736fd011da863933c8076e001d54
#
_cell.length_a   1.000
_cell.length_b   1.000
_cell.length_c   1.000
_cell.angle_alpha   90.00
_cell.angle_beta   90.00
_cell.angle_gamma   90.00
#
_symmetry.space_group_name_H-M   'P 1'
#
loop_
_entity.id
_entity.type
_entity.pdbx_description
1 polymer ?
#
loop_
_entity_poly.entity_id
_entity_poly.type
_entity_poly.pdbx_seq_one_letter_code
_entity_poly.pdbx_strand_id
1 'polypeptide(L)'
;HRHRPGVVCDEVDSLAGRVRRVQIKGRRRHLVPERQDGEDRCKPAVPFGGKFRIIDFVLSNCLNSGIRQISVLTQYKAHSLIQHIGKGWGFLRGEFGEFIEIIPAQQRLGPDWYQGTADALWQNMDLIRAHRPLHVLVLAGDHIYKMDYGPMIGFHVEKEADITVGVVEVPLERAREFGVLAVDASNRVLGFQEKPA
;
A
#
# COMPACT_ATOMS: atom_id res chain seq x y z
N HIS A 1 -12.83 3.80 -24.97
CA HIS A 1 -11.59 3.64 -24.17
C HIS A 1 -11.96 3.73 -22.70
N ARG A 2 -11.94 2.59 -21.98
CA ARG A 2 -12.13 2.56 -20.53
C ARG A 2 -10.78 2.84 -19.88
N HIS A 3 -10.65 3.99 -19.23
CA HIS A 3 -9.50 4.31 -18.39
C HIS A 3 -9.48 3.38 -17.16
N ARG A 4 -8.31 2.88 -16.78
CA ARG A 4 -8.10 1.98 -15.64
C ARG A 4 -7.40 2.72 -14.50
N PRO A 5 -7.71 2.44 -13.22
CA PRO A 5 -7.13 3.14 -12.06
C PRO A 5 -5.72 2.66 -11.71
N GLY A 6 -4.91 3.53 -11.19
CA GLY A 6 -3.61 3.28 -10.56
C GLY A 6 -3.70 3.47 -9.04
N VAL A 7 -2.66 3.14 -8.25
CA VAL A 7 -2.85 2.79 -6.82
C VAL A 7 -1.97 3.51 -5.80
N VAL A 8 -2.54 4.16 -4.78
CA VAL A 8 -1.86 4.70 -3.57
C VAL A 8 -2.69 4.58 -2.30
N CYS A 9 -2.18 4.07 -1.17
CA CYS A 9 -2.75 4.17 0.17
C CYS A 9 -1.76 4.68 1.20
N ASP A 10 -2.13 5.64 2.04
CA ASP A 10 -1.63 5.77 3.41
C ASP A 10 -2.54 6.60 4.33
N GLU A 11 -2.34 6.45 5.62
CA GLU A 11 -3.16 6.70 6.81
C GLU A 11 -3.51 8.14 7.12
N VAL A 12 -4.68 8.37 7.77
CA VAL A 12 -5.00 9.57 8.57
C VAL A 12 -6.15 9.40 9.58
N ASP A 13 -6.15 10.12 10.71
CA ASP A 13 -6.95 9.95 11.95
C ASP A 13 -8.00 11.01 12.33
N SER A 14 -8.73 10.98 13.25
CA SER A 14 -9.74 10.89 14.27
C SER A 14 -10.51 12.17 14.75
N LEU A 15 -11.64 12.15 15.37
CA LEU A 15 -12.25 12.52 16.66
C LEU A 15 -13.79 12.72 16.64
N ALA A 16 -14.41 12.17 17.66
CA ALA A 16 -15.74 12.34 18.27
C ALA A 16 -16.90 11.44 17.80
N GLY A 17 -17.33 10.56 18.69
CA GLY A 17 -18.64 9.94 18.80
C GLY A 17 -18.75 8.48 18.38
N ARG A 18 -18.07 8.03 17.37
CA ARG A 18 -17.77 6.64 17.04
C ARG A 18 -16.42 6.62 16.34
N VAL A 19 -15.43 6.16 17.04
CA VAL A 19 -14.09 6.01 16.48
C VAL A 19 -14.11 4.86 15.47
N ARG A 20 -14.18 5.18 14.18
CA ARG A 20 -13.88 4.25 13.11
C ARG A 20 -12.44 4.47 12.71
N ARG A 21 -11.72 3.40 12.55
CA ARG A 21 -10.28 3.44 12.45
C ARG A 21 -9.78 2.94 11.13
N VAL A 22 -8.72 3.60 10.65
CA VAL A 22 -7.85 3.09 9.62
C VAL A 22 -6.58 2.56 10.21
N GLN A 23 -6.34 1.33 10.00
CA GLN A 23 -5.01 0.82 9.87
C GLN A 23 -5.01 -0.40 8.95
N ILE A 24 -4.41 -0.25 7.79
CA ILE A 24 -3.81 -1.40 7.13
C ILE A 24 -2.49 -1.70 7.87
N LYS A 25 -2.58 -1.98 9.15
CA LYS A 25 -1.62 -2.82 9.87
C LYS A 25 -2.32 -4.15 10.02
N GLY A 26 -1.95 -5.09 9.17
CA GLY A 26 -2.29 -6.48 9.42
C GLY A 26 -2.03 -6.75 10.91
N ARG A 27 -2.96 -7.46 11.59
CA ARG A 27 -2.69 -7.98 12.93
C ARG A 27 -1.25 -8.45 12.91
N ARG A 28 -0.39 -7.84 13.69
CA ARG A 28 0.86 -8.47 14.11
C ARG A 28 0.45 -9.71 14.92
N ARG A 29 0.09 -10.78 14.26
CA ARG A 29 0.53 -12.05 14.76
C ARG A 29 2.03 -12.03 14.56
N HIS A 30 2.79 -12.19 15.61
CA HIS A 30 4.21 -12.52 15.56
C HIS A 30 4.37 -13.86 14.84
N LEU A 31 4.22 -13.86 13.52
CA LEU A 31 4.41 -14.99 12.62
C LEU A 31 5.46 -14.66 11.57
N VAL A 32 6.16 -13.54 11.74
CA VAL A 32 7.43 -13.36 11.03
C VAL A 32 8.45 -14.17 11.84
N PRO A 33 9.00 -15.26 11.31
CA PRO A 33 10.08 -15.97 11.98
C PRO A 33 11.17 -14.96 12.30
N GLU A 34 11.66 -14.95 13.55
CA GLU A 34 12.91 -14.30 13.87
C GLU A 34 13.94 -14.74 12.84
N ARG A 35 14.77 -13.80 12.41
CA ARG A 35 15.85 -13.95 11.44
C ARG A 35 16.57 -15.29 11.59
N GLN A 36 16.16 -16.28 10.85
CA GLN A 36 16.97 -17.44 10.52
C GLN A 36 17.53 -17.14 9.13
N ASP A 37 18.80 -17.21 8.97
CA ASP A 37 19.58 -16.91 7.78
C ASP A 37 19.95 -15.42 7.65
N GLY A 38 21.22 -15.11 7.84
CA GLY A 38 21.86 -13.79 7.79
C GLY A 38 21.69 -12.98 6.49
N GLU A 39 20.64 -13.18 5.74
CA GLU A 39 20.29 -12.40 4.59
C GLU A 39 19.51 -11.15 4.97
N ASP A 40 20.12 -10.05 4.70
CA ASP A 40 19.66 -8.70 4.89
C ASP A 40 18.64 -8.34 3.77
N ARG A 41 17.34 -8.57 4.04
CA ARG A 41 16.24 -8.40 3.07
C ARG A 41 15.26 -7.32 3.52
N CYS A 42 14.63 -6.61 2.56
CA CYS A 42 13.48 -5.75 2.87
C CYS A 42 12.26 -6.60 3.29
N LYS A 43 11.39 -6.07 4.16
CA LYS A 43 10.21 -6.78 4.70
C LYS A 43 9.32 -7.42 3.62
N PRO A 44 8.97 -6.76 2.50
CA PRO A 44 8.15 -7.37 1.44
C PRO A 44 8.77 -8.62 0.82
N ALA A 45 10.09 -8.78 0.90
CA ALA A 45 10.82 -9.92 0.36
C ALA A 45 10.91 -11.13 1.31
N VAL A 46 10.39 -11.02 2.53
CA VAL A 46 10.43 -12.11 3.53
C VAL A 46 9.57 -13.28 3.04
N PRO A 47 10.12 -14.52 3.03
CA PRO A 47 9.36 -15.72 2.68
C PRO A 47 8.18 -15.95 3.62
N PHE A 48 7.07 -16.43 3.07
CA PHE A 48 5.86 -16.78 3.80
C PHE A 48 5.21 -18.04 3.19
N GLY A 49 4.92 -19.03 4.01
CA GLY A 49 4.23 -20.24 3.54
C GLY A 49 4.98 -21.03 2.46
N GLY A 50 6.30 -21.09 2.53
CA GLY A 50 7.16 -21.84 1.61
C GLY A 50 7.62 -21.03 0.41
N LYS A 51 6.92 -21.09 -0.73
CA LYS A 51 7.36 -20.44 -1.99
C LYS A 51 6.95 -18.98 -2.15
N PHE A 52 6.01 -18.49 -1.35
CA PHE A 52 5.50 -17.13 -1.43
C PHE A 52 6.34 -16.15 -0.62
N ARG A 53 6.21 -14.87 -0.92
CA ARG A 53 6.73 -13.75 -0.13
C ARG A 53 5.59 -12.82 0.29
N ILE A 54 5.83 -11.96 1.26
CA ILE A 54 4.80 -11.06 1.79
C ILE A 54 4.19 -10.21 0.66
N ILE A 55 5.00 -9.71 -0.27
CA ILE A 55 4.54 -8.91 -1.40
C ILE A 55 3.52 -9.63 -2.30
N ASP A 56 3.58 -10.95 -2.41
CA ASP A 56 2.70 -11.73 -3.28
C ASP A 56 1.23 -11.61 -2.88
N PHE A 57 0.94 -11.37 -1.60
CA PHE A 57 -0.44 -11.17 -1.12
C PHE A 57 -1.02 -9.86 -1.63
N VAL A 58 -0.23 -8.79 -1.59
CA VAL A 58 -0.64 -7.46 -2.08
C VAL A 58 -0.81 -7.49 -3.60
N LEU A 59 0.16 -8.06 -4.32
CA LEU A 59 0.09 -8.18 -5.78
C LEU A 59 -1.10 -9.06 -6.21
N SER A 60 -1.37 -10.16 -5.50
CA SER A 60 -2.53 -11.02 -5.74
C SER A 60 -3.85 -10.27 -5.51
N ASN A 61 -3.96 -9.47 -4.44
CA ASN A 61 -5.13 -8.65 -4.19
C ASN A 61 -5.35 -7.64 -5.33
N CYS A 62 -4.30 -6.98 -5.82
CA CYS A 62 -4.38 -6.08 -6.96
C CYS A 62 -4.93 -6.78 -8.21
N LEU A 63 -4.34 -7.91 -8.60
CA LEU A 63 -4.79 -8.65 -9.78
C LEU A 63 -6.22 -9.18 -9.65
N ASN A 64 -6.59 -9.68 -8.48
CA ASN A 64 -7.95 -10.16 -8.20
C ASN A 64 -8.98 -9.01 -8.22
N SER A 65 -8.56 -7.79 -7.91
CA SER A 65 -9.37 -6.57 -8.02
C SER A 65 -9.37 -5.95 -9.42
N GLY A 66 -8.78 -6.62 -10.43
CA GLY A 66 -8.69 -6.11 -11.80
C GLY A 66 -7.65 -5.02 -12.03
N ILE A 67 -6.77 -4.76 -11.05
CA ILE A 67 -5.70 -3.77 -11.15
C ILE A 67 -4.50 -4.45 -11.81
N ARG A 68 -4.07 -3.91 -12.96
CA ARG A 68 -3.06 -4.51 -13.84
C ARG A 68 -1.88 -3.59 -14.14
N GLN A 69 -1.87 -2.38 -13.62
CA GLN A 69 -0.79 -1.43 -13.75
C GLN A 69 -0.25 -1.15 -12.36
N ILE A 70 0.88 -1.73 -12.02
CA ILE A 70 1.42 -1.75 -10.67
C ILE A 70 2.87 -1.29 -10.70
N SER A 71 3.18 -0.24 -9.94
CA SER A 71 4.54 0.24 -9.72
C SER A 71 4.97 -0.09 -8.30
N VAL A 72 6.04 -0.84 -8.13
CA VAL A 72 6.59 -1.23 -6.83
C VAL A 72 7.77 -0.33 -6.50
N LEU A 73 7.54 0.65 -5.63
CA LEU A 73 8.59 1.53 -5.14
C LEU A 73 9.47 0.78 -4.15
N THR A 74 10.76 0.73 -4.40
CA THR A 74 11.71 0.02 -3.54
C THR A 74 12.80 0.97 -3.05
N GLN A 75 13.30 0.71 -1.85
CA GLN A 75 14.36 1.50 -1.25
C GLN A 75 15.61 0.63 -1.02
N TYR A 76 15.91 0.30 0.18
CA TYR A 76 17.11 -0.42 0.57
C TYR A 76 16.93 -1.95 0.48
N LYS A 77 18.02 -2.68 0.12
CA LYS A 77 18.08 -4.15 0.10
C LYS A 77 16.98 -4.85 -0.74
N ALA A 78 16.62 -4.22 -1.86
CA ALA A 78 15.54 -4.69 -2.72
C ALA A 78 15.94 -5.82 -3.69
N HIS A 79 17.22 -6.21 -3.82
CA HIS A 79 17.68 -7.13 -4.84
C HIS A 79 16.89 -8.44 -4.89
N SER A 80 16.68 -9.09 -3.74
CA SER A 80 15.92 -10.35 -3.67
C SER A 80 14.43 -10.17 -3.99
N LEU A 81 13.86 -8.98 -3.71
CA LEU A 81 12.49 -8.62 -4.10
C LEU A 81 12.38 -8.44 -5.61
N ILE A 82 13.32 -7.71 -6.20
CA ILE A 82 13.40 -7.49 -7.65
C ILE A 82 13.48 -8.82 -8.40
N GLN A 83 14.37 -9.73 -7.97
CA GLN A 83 14.46 -11.07 -8.56
C GLN A 83 13.17 -11.88 -8.42
N HIS A 84 12.50 -11.81 -7.27
CA HIS A 84 11.27 -12.54 -7.03
C HIS A 84 10.14 -12.05 -7.93
N ILE A 85 9.94 -10.74 -8.00
CA ILE A 85 8.92 -10.13 -8.87
C ILE A 85 9.23 -10.44 -10.34
N GLY A 86 10.46 -10.26 -10.79
CA GLY A 86 10.83 -10.52 -12.17
C GLY A 86 10.63 -11.98 -12.61
N LYS A 87 10.83 -12.94 -11.69
CA LYS A 87 10.64 -14.37 -11.98
C LYS A 87 9.19 -14.84 -11.83
N GLY A 88 8.46 -14.31 -10.87
CA GLY A 88 7.13 -14.80 -10.49
C GLY A 88 5.97 -14.03 -11.11
N TRP A 89 6.18 -12.76 -11.47
CA TRP A 89 5.11 -11.84 -11.87
C TRP A 89 5.24 -11.30 -13.30
N GLY A 90 6.16 -11.85 -14.10
CA GLY A 90 6.40 -11.45 -15.49
C GLY A 90 5.37 -11.94 -16.52
N PHE A 91 4.19 -12.39 -16.09
CA PHE A 91 3.14 -12.92 -16.96
C PHE A 91 2.11 -11.87 -17.43
N LEU A 92 2.20 -10.65 -16.94
CA LEU A 92 1.36 -9.54 -17.41
C LEU A 92 1.76 -9.11 -18.82
N ARG A 93 0.76 -8.75 -19.61
CA ARG A 93 0.95 -8.48 -21.04
C ARG A 93 1.10 -6.99 -21.32
N GLY A 94 2.33 -6.56 -21.53
CA GLY A 94 2.66 -5.17 -21.86
C GLY A 94 1.93 -4.64 -23.09
N GLU A 95 1.61 -5.51 -24.07
CA GLU A 95 0.84 -5.15 -25.26
C GLU A 95 -0.56 -4.60 -24.94
N PHE A 96 -1.12 -4.99 -23.79
CA PHE A 96 -2.42 -4.50 -23.29
C PHE A 96 -2.28 -3.41 -22.22
N GLY A 97 -1.06 -2.86 -22.04
CA GLY A 97 -0.79 -1.87 -21.01
C GLY A 97 -0.85 -2.44 -19.59
N GLU A 98 -0.62 -3.74 -19.42
CA GLU A 98 -0.53 -4.41 -18.12
C GLU A 98 0.94 -4.55 -17.73
N PHE A 99 1.30 -4.16 -16.52
CA PHE A 99 2.68 -4.28 -16.04
C PHE A 99 2.78 -4.37 -14.51
N ILE A 100 3.87 -4.98 -14.05
CA ILE A 100 4.42 -4.75 -12.72
C ILE A 100 5.84 -4.23 -12.95
N GLU A 101 6.05 -2.96 -12.71
CA GLU A 101 7.36 -2.32 -12.79
C GLU A 101 7.96 -2.12 -11.41
N ILE A 102 9.27 -2.11 -11.33
CA ILE A 102 9.99 -1.85 -10.10
C ILE A 102 10.73 -0.53 -10.26
N ILE A 103 10.43 0.39 -9.35
CA ILE A 103 11.04 1.72 -9.31
C ILE A 103 11.96 1.79 -8.08
N PRO A 104 13.26 1.58 -8.24
CA PRO A 104 14.21 1.74 -7.15
C PRO A 104 14.41 3.22 -6.82
N ALA A 105 14.63 3.52 -5.53
CA ALA A 105 14.98 4.87 -5.08
C ALA A 105 16.25 5.36 -5.79
N GLN A 106 16.19 6.56 -6.36
CA GLN A 106 17.25 7.11 -7.20
C GLN A 106 17.92 8.36 -6.60
N GLN A 107 17.62 8.71 -5.35
CA GLN A 107 18.20 9.91 -4.70
C GLN A 107 18.04 11.19 -5.55
N ARG A 108 16.89 11.39 -6.17
CA ARG A 108 16.63 12.47 -7.13
C ARG A 108 16.66 13.88 -6.53
N LEU A 109 16.34 14.00 -5.23
CA LEU A 109 16.25 15.28 -4.52
C LEU A 109 17.35 15.49 -3.47
N GLY A 110 18.39 14.65 -3.46
CA GLY A 110 19.51 14.74 -2.52
C GLY A 110 20.11 13.37 -2.19
N PRO A 111 21.06 13.30 -1.26
CA PRO A 111 21.72 12.06 -0.87
C PRO A 111 20.84 11.14 -0.01
N ASP A 112 19.68 11.63 0.43
CA ASP A 112 18.81 10.92 1.37
C ASP A 112 17.89 9.92 0.66
N TRP A 113 17.58 8.85 1.38
CA TRP A 113 16.55 7.88 0.99
C TRP A 113 15.16 8.46 1.27
N TYR A 114 14.09 7.79 0.76
CA TYR A 114 12.73 8.19 1.06
C TYR A 114 12.49 8.31 2.58
N GLN A 115 11.99 9.46 3.00
CA GLN A 115 11.67 9.73 4.41
C GLN A 115 10.34 9.10 4.86
N GLY A 116 9.58 8.57 3.93
CA GLY A 116 8.29 7.89 4.16
C GLY A 116 7.56 7.64 2.86
N THR A 117 6.34 7.08 2.94
CA THR A 117 5.56 6.71 1.76
C THR A 117 5.15 7.94 0.95
N ALA A 118 4.77 9.02 1.60
CA ALA A 118 4.40 10.26 0.91
C ALA A 118 5.58 10.86 0.14
N ASP A 119 6.77 10.83 0.72
CA ASP A 119 7.99 11.28 0.06
C ASP A 119 8.37 10.37 -1.11
N ALA A 120 8.23 9.06 -0.96
CA ALA A 120 8.45 8.10 -2.06
C ALA A 120 7.54 8.39 -3.26
N LEU A 121 6.28 8.74 -3.01
CA LEU A 121 5.34 9.13 -4.06
C LEU A 121 5.71 10.47 -4.68
N TRP A 122 6.03 11.45 -3.86
CA TRP A 122 6.41 12.78 -4.32
C TRP A 122 7.63 12.75 -5.25
N GLN A 123 8.67 12.01 -4.87
CA GLN A 123 9.89 11.85 -5.67
C GLN A 123 9.67 11.11 -6.99
N ASN A 124 8.58 10.34 -7.13
CA ASN A 124 8.24 9.58 -8.35
C ASN A 124 6.96 10.09 -9.04
N MET A 125 6.51 11.29 -8.70
CA MET A 125 5.27 11.85 -9.23
C MET A 125 5.28 12.00 -10.75
N ASP A 126 6.44 12.26 -11.35
CA ASP A 126 6.63 12.33 -12.80
C ASP A 126 6.36 10.99 -13.49
N LEU A 127 6.83 9.89 -12.90
CA LEU A 127 6.59 8.53 -13.41
C LEU A 127 5.12 8.16 -13.28
N ILE A 128 4.51 8.46 -12.13
CA ILE A 128 3.08 8.24 -11.91
C ILE A 128 2.25 9.01 -12.95
N ARG A 129 2.56 10.27 -13.17
CA ARG A 129 1.85 11.14 -14.14
C ARG A 129 2.04 10.69 -15.59
N ALA A 130 3.18 10.08 -15.92
CA ALA A 130 3.45 9.56 -17.27
C ALA A 130 2.43 8.48 -17.68
N HIS A 131 1.95 7.68 -16.74
CA HIS A 131 0.91 6.68 -16.97
C HIS A 131 -0.52 7.27 -17.05
N ARG A 132 -0.71 8.56 -16.76
CA ARG A 132 -2.00 9.26 -16.77
C ARG A 132 -3.12 8.52 -16.04
N PRO A 133 -2.92 8.06 -14.81
CA PRO A 133 -3.96 7.34 -14.08
C PRO A 133 -5.12 8.28 -13.73
N LEU A 134 -6.36 7.79 -13.74
CA LEU A 134 -7.52 8.52 -13.20
C LEU A 134 -7.49 8.53 -11.67
N HIS A 135 -7.12 7.40 -11.10
CA HIS A 135 -6.99 7.20 -9.65
C HIS A 135 -5.68 6.48 -9.38
N VAL A 136 -5.12 6.72 -8.21
CA VAL A 136 -3.92 6.06 -7.74
C VAL A 136 -4.25 5.40 -6.40
N LEU A 137 -4.06 4.07 -6.24
CA LEU A 137 -4.23 3.32 -5.00
C LEU A 137 -2.85 3.04 -4.37
N VAL A 138 -2.48 3.48 -3.18
CA VAL A 138 -1.22 3.22 -2.47
C VAL A 138 -1.37 2.08 -1.49
N LEU A 139 -0.47 1.12 -1.49
CA LEU A 139 -0.51 -0.06 -0.65
C LEU A 139 0.85 -0.28 0.03
N ALA A 140 0.82 -0.60 1.32
CA ALA A 140 2.02 -1.08 2.00
C ALA A 140 2.36 -2.50 1.52
N GLY A 141 3.60 -2.71 1.08
CA GLY A 141 4.07 -3.99 0.53
C GLY A 141 4.44 -5.04 1.59
N ASP A 142 4.32 -4.72 2.88
CA ASP A 142 4.76 -5.56 4.00
C ASP A 142 3.60 -6.15 4.84
N HIS A 143 2.38 -6.11 4.33
CA HIS A 143 1.18 -6.59 5.00
C HIS A 143 0.59 -7.84 4.33
N ILE A 144 0.12 -8.78 5.15
CA ILE A 144 -0.59 -9.99 4.71
C ILE A 144 -2.07 -9.84 5.06
N TYR A 145 -2.90 -9.65 4.05
CA TYR A 145 -4.35 -9.60 4.16
C TYR A 145 -4.99 -10.00 2.83
N LYS A 146 -6.29 -10.27 2.84
CA LYS A 146 -7.08 -10.50 1.63
C LYS A 146 -8.12 -9.40 1.50
N MET A 147 -8.12 -8.69 0.39
CA MET A 147 -9.03 -7.58 0.12
C MET A 147 -9.29 -7.47 -1.39
N ASP A 148 -10.55 -7.21 -1.73
CA ASP A 148 -10.93 -6.68 -3.03
C ASP A 148 -10.95 -5.15 -2.94
N TYR A 149 -10.18 -4.49 -3.77
CA TYR A 149 -10.10 -3.02 -3.82
C TYR A 149 -11.21 -2.39 -4.65
N GLY A 150 -11.95 -3.17 -5.44
CA GLY A 150 -13.05 -2.69 -6.27
C GLY A 150 -14.09 -1.86 -5.50
N PRO A 151 -14.64 -2.37 -4.38
CA PRO A 151 -15.59 -1.61 -3.56
C PRO A 151 -15.05 -0.29 -3.01
N MET A 152 -13.76 -0.25 -2.61
CA MET A 152 -13.11 0.98 -2.13
C MET A 152 -12.96 2.03 -3.24
N ILE A 153 -12.56 1.60 -4.43
CA ILE A 153 -12.44 2.48 -5.59
C ILE A 153 -13.83 2.96 -6.04
N GLY A 154 -14.83 2.08 -6.03
CA GLY A 154 -16.22 2.43 -6.32
C GLY A 154 -16.76 3.51 -5.36
N PHE A 155 -16.50 3.35 -4.05
CA PHE A 155 -16.86 4.32 -3.03
C PHE A 155 -16.15 5.68 -3.25
N HIS A 156 -14.87 5.65 -3.60
CA HIS A 156 -14.09 6.87 -3.91
C HIS A 156 -14.74 7.66 -5.05
N VAL A 157 -15.09 6.97 -6.13
CA VAL A 157 -15.75 7.58 -7.30
C VAL A 157 -17.15 8.07 -6.96
N GLU A 158 -17.95 7.29 -6.24
CA GLU A 158 -19.31 7.66 -5.83
C GLU A 158 -19.33 8.91 -4.94
N LYS A 159 -18.34 9.05 -4.06
CA LYS A 159 -18.24 10.20 -3.14
C LYS A 159 -17.52 11.39 -3.75
N GLU A 160 -17.03 11.29 -4.98
CA GLU A 160 -16.20 12.33 -5.63
C GLU A 160 -15.08 12.81 -4.70
N ALA A 161 -14.46 11.85 -3.98
CA ALA A 161 -13.50 12.14 -2.94
C ALA A 161 -12.12 12.45 -3.53
N ASP A 162 -11.39 13.41 -2.95
CA ASP A 162 -9.99 13.64 -3.29
C ASP A 162 -9.10 12.52 -2.75
N ILE A 163 -9.40 12.02 -1.55
CA ILE A 163 -8.70 10.94 -0.88
C ILE A 163 -9.72 10.01 -0.21
N THR A 164 -9.54 8.70 -0.39
CA THR A 164 -10.29 7.67 0.34
C THR A 164 -9.32 6.79 1.08
N VAL A 165 -9.55 6.58 2.36
CA VAL A 165 -8.67 5.80 3.23
C VAL A 165 -9.36 4.52 3.67
N GLY A 166 -8.71 3.37 3.48
CA GLY A 166 -9.21 2.07 3.96
C GLY A 166 -9.01 1.92 5.48
N VAL A 167 -10.03 1.53 6.24
CA VAL A 167 -10.04 1.57 7.71
C VAL A 167 -10.45 0.26 8.35
N VAL A 168 -9.98 0.01 9.58
CA VAL A 168 -10.37 -1.11 10.44
C VAL A 168 -10.84 -0.57 11.79
N GLU A 169 -12.01 -1.01 12.27
CA GLU A 169 -12.44 -0.67 13.62
C GLU A 169 -11.64 -1.49 14.65
N VAL A 170 -11.22 -0.84 15.73
CA VAL A 170 -10.53 -1.50 16.84
C VAL A 170 -11.07 -1.00 18.18
N PRO A 171 -10.95 -1.81 19.26
CA PRO A 171 -11.31 -1.40 20.61
C PRO A 171 -10.54 -0.13 21.04
N LEU A 172 -11.20 0.74 21.81
CA LEU A 172 -10.64 2.01 22.26
C LEU A 172 -9.32 1.82 23.04
N GLU A 173 -9.22 0.75 23.83
CA GLU A 173 -8.02 0.44 24.61
C GLU A 173 -6.77 0.24 23.73
N ARG A 174 -6.99 -0.15 22.48
CA ARG A 174 -5.92 -0.34 21.51
C ARG A 174 -5.65 0.90 20.65
N ALA A 175 -6.44 1.94 20.80
CA ALA A 175 -6.29 3.18 20.03
C ALA A 175 -4.89 3.80 20.16
N ARG A 176 -4.26 3.66 21.32
CA ARG A 176 -2.91 4.18 21.62
C ARG A 176 -1.78 3.53 20.80
N GLU A 177 -2.03 2.35 20.23
CA GLU A 177 -1.00 1.64 19.42
C GLU A 177 -0.91 2.17 17.99
N PHE A 178 -1.80 3.04 17.62
CA PHE A 178 -2.08 3.29 16.20
C PHE A 178 -2.41 4.75 15.92
N GLY A 179 -2.41 5.13 14.69
CA GLY A 179 -3.05 6.31 14.20
C GLY A 179 -4.60 6.18 14.23
N VAL A 180 -5.41 7.21 14.59
CA VAL A 180 -6.88 7.15 14.81
C VAL A 180 -7.62 8.25 14.03
N LEU A 181 -8.63 7.94 13.19
CA LEU A 181 -9.46 8.88 12.40
C LEU A 181 -10.76 9.27 13.10
N ALA A 182 -11.16 10.54 13.04
CA ALA A 182 -12.54 10.97 13.25
C ALA A 182 -13.28 11.09 11.94
N VAL A 183 -14.44 10.51 11.92
CA VAL A 183 -15.33 10.61 10.77
C VAL A 183 -16.72 11.02 11.23
N ASP A 184 -17.43 11.75 10.38
CA ASP A 184 -18.83 12.07 10.59
C ASP A 184 -19.76 10.89 10.18
N ALA A 185 -21.06 11.11 10.29
CA ALA A 185 -22.07 10.13 9.93
C ALA A 185 -22.04 9.73 8.43
N SER A 186 -21.44 10.55 7.58
CA SER A 186 -21.26 10.30 6.15
C SER A 186 -19.94 9.62 5.80
N ASN A 187 -19.14 9.25 6.80
CA ASN A 187 -17.78 8.74 6.69
C ASN A 187 -16.76 9.76 6.16
N ARG A 188 -17.06 11.07 6.24
CA ARG A 188 -16.08 12.10 5.91
C ARG A 188 -15.08 12.28 7.04
N VAL A 189 -13.80 12.34 6.71
CA VAL A 189 -12.72 12.53 7.69
C VAL A 189 -12.77 13.94 8.25
N LEU A 190 -12.84 14.06 9.57
CA LEU A 190 -12.86 15.33 10.31
C LEU A 190 -11.51 15.68 10.93
N GLY A 191 -10.68 14.69 11.19
CA GLY A 191 -9.38 14.91 11.79
C GLY A 191 -8.54 13.65 11.98
N PHE A 192 -7.28 13.81 12.34
CA PHE A 192 -6.22 12.80 12.53
C PHE A 192 -5.51 12.94 13.86
N GLN A 193 -5.21 11.83 14.54
CA GLN A 193 -4.36 11.80 15.72
C GLN A 193 -3.46 10.56 15.75
N GLU A 194 -2.17 10.73 15.65
CA GLU A 194 -1.19 9.65 15.79
C GLU A 194 -1.06 9.25 17.24
N LYS A 195 -1.28 7.95 17.56
CA LYS A 195 -1.12 7.35 18.89
C LYS A 195 -1.69 8.23 20.02
N PRO A 196 -3.00 8.42 20.08
CA PRO A 196 -3.64 9.24 21.11
C PRO A 196 -3.28 8.75 22.52
N ALA A 197 -3.09 9.69 23.47
CA ALA A 197 -2.70 9.41 24.85
C ALA A 197 -3.76 8.63 25.64
#